data_994b680f236eb2fbeb8376ec74dbb6cb
#
_entry.id   994b680f236eb2fbeb8376ec74dbb6cb
#
_cell.length_a   1.000
_cell.length_b   1.000
_cell.length_c   1.000
_cell.angle_alpha   90.00
_cell.angle_beta   90.00
_cell.angle_gamma   90.00
#
_symmetry.space_group_name_H-M   'P 1'
#
loop_
_entity.id
_entity.type
_entity.pdbx_description
1 polymer ?
#
loop_
_entity_poly.entity_id
_entity_poly.type
_entity_poly.pdbx_seq_one_letter_code
_entity_poly.pdbx_strand_id
1 'polypeptide(L)'
;MDSGTSNSSIKVSRSPVHRIKDSINFLFPTSRRNSPLHIEQESKIDQLSTYLEELGHPLDTSQIEKLLELNAWNVREVAEHFSDLGEAEEGIIVDIQKDIVMLGCENDRMTSCYIDSVLFTMFARTQSFDGLLFVQAEGVNARVLQTHLRLFVNRLRSGKFINSYMIKQLRECLISCGWIGEDNYGSPTQEDASEFFLFLSCLYELPYLPLGMHLFHGASADANDERVITERLIQVSIPGDPMDETPVSLEEALVNYFQDSVVSGINRFDDDFKQTEVSAWQVLKLLPFYSASNEQGENIKAVESHFPTTNLILPLVLKRYGYNDNLQPFRINKNVYIPPFVNFNGFVNSDAADEPPCHCGIDVHYRLKLRSVVCHYGNKLSSGHYKGFTLDDEEGWFRLDDLDLNERVTKFNSLQGTTMLFNEFSRHGYLLFYELQRVHPGIVDEELAIEHDYHVAQNLQFVEFADKKNNCILQ
;
A
#
# COMPACT_ATOMS: atom_id res chain seq x y z
N MET A 1 -30.13 -11.54 48.11
CA MET A 1 -29.49 -12.82 48.39
C MET A 1 -29.33 -13.52 47.02
N ASP A 2 -28.28 -13.68 46.45
CA ASP A 2 -26.89 -13.42 46.41
C ASP A 2 -26.44 -13.34 44.94
N SER A 3 -25.71 -12.31 44.71
CA SER A 3 -25.04 -12.04 43.44
C SER A 3 -23.83 -12.99 43.28
N GLY A 4 -23.74 -13.68 42.17
CA GLY A 4 -22.57 -14.45 41.75
C GLY A 4 -21.94 -13.87 40.53
N THR A 5 -21.05 -12.91 40.68
CA THR A 5 -20.15 -12.45 39.59
C THR A 5 -19.06 -13.47 39.38
N SER A 6 -19.09 -14.17 38.28
CA SER A 6 -17.95 -15.01 37.81
C SER A 6 -16.97 -14.17 37.00
N ASN A 7 -15.89 -13.75 37.64
CA ASN A 7 -14.68 -13.26 37.01
C ASN A 7 -14.04 -14.44 36.21
N SER A 8 -14.15 -14.41 34.90
CA SER A 8 -13.33 -15.26 34.03
C SER A 8 -11.97 -14.58 33.84
N SER A 9 -11.02 -14.96 34.69
CA SER A 9 -9.60 -14.64 34.49
C SER A 9 -9.11 -15.28 33.19
N ILE A 10 -8.79 -14.41 32.22
CA ILE A 10 -8.09 -14.82 30.98
C ILE A 10 -6.73 -15.35 31.41
N LYS A 11 -6.54 -16.64 31.27
CA LYS A 11 -5.22 -17.27 31.41
C LYS A 11 -4.32 -16.80 30.26
N VAL A 12 -3.42 -15.89 30.56
CA VAL A 12 -2.28 -15.53 29.71
C VAL A 12 -1.44 -16.80 29.54
N SER A 13 -1.50 -17.40 28.36
CA SER A 13 -0.75 -18.61 28.03
C SER A 13 0.63 -18.27 27.49
N ARG A 14 1.63 -18.70 28.22
CA ARG A 14 3.02 -19.00 27.83
C ARG A 14 3.81 -17.93 27.05
N SER A 15 4.92 -17.55 27.69
CA SER A 15 5.89 -16.53 27.30
C SER A 15 6.33 -16.56 25.82
N PRO A 16 6.57 -15.37 25.25
CA PRO A 16 7.07 -15.14 23.87
C PRO A 16 8.44 -15.75 23.59
N VAL A 17 9.20 -16.06 24.62
CA VAL A 17 10.62 -16.53 24.59
C VAL A 17 10.90 -17.71 23.67
N HIS A 18 9.93 -18.61 23.46
CA HIS A 18 10.15 -19.78 22.59
C HIS A 18 10.10 -19.45 21.09
N ARG A 19 9.41 -18.37 20.70
CA ARG A 19 9.18 -18.04 19.28
C ARG A 19 10.37 -17.35 18.63
N ILE A 20 11.06 -16.47 19.37
CA ILE A 20 12.28 -15.81 18.86
C ILE A 20 13.42 -16.81 18.68
N LYS A 21 13.53 -17.80 19.59
CA LYS A 21 14.51 -18.90 19.43
C LYS A 21 14.35 -19.65 18.11
N ASP A 22 13.10 -19.91 17.69
CA ASP A 22 12.84 -20.61 16.44
C ASP A 22 13.16 -19.76 15.22
N SER A 23 12.85 -18.46 15.25
CA SER A 23 13.20 -17.53 14.17
C SER A 23 14.73 -17.32 14.04
N ILE A 24 15.44 -17.22 15.16
CA ILE A 24 16.89 -17.06 15.16
C ILE A 24 17.61 -18.36 14.77
N ASN A 25 17.10 -19.53 15.22
CA ASN A 25 17.67 -20.83 14.83
C ASN A 25 17.47 -21.12 13.33
N PHE A 26 16.41 -20.61 12.72
CA PHE A 26 16.20 -20.70 11.27
C PHE A 26 17.22 -19.85 10.50
N LEU A 27 17.59 -18.69 11.02
CA LEU A 27 18.52 -17.76 10.38
C LEU A 27 20.00 -18.18 10.47
N PHE A 28 20.37 -19.06 11.43
CA PHE A 28 21.76 -19.37 11.71
C PHE A 28 22.01 -20.89 11.88
N PRO A 29 22.19 -21.64 10.77
CA PRO A 29 22.67 -23.00 10.89
C PRO A 29 24.07 -23.01 11.56
N THR A 30 24.17 -23.78 12.62
CA THR A 30 25.37 -23.87 13.47
C THR A 30 26.57 -24.39 12.69
N SER A 31 27.47 -23.52 12.23
CA SER A 31 28.81 -23.89 11.82
C SER A 31 29.82 -23.32 12.81
N ARG A 32 30.41 -24.18 13.61
CA ARG A 32 31.51 -23.83 14.53
C ARG A 32 32.73 -23.38 13.72
N ARG A 33 33.11 -22.11 13.83
CA ARG A 33 34.48 -21.64 13.57
C ARG A 33 34.92 -20.85 14.80
N ASN A 34 35.92 -21.39 15.53
CA ASN A 34 36.64 -20.67 16.58
C ASN A 34 37.53 -19.63 15.88
N SER A 35 37.09 -18.39 15.76
CA SER A 35 37.96 -17.25 15.43
C SER A 35 38.51 -16.67 16.73
N PRO A 36 39.80 -16.30 16.82
CA PRO A 36 40.33 -15.63 18.00
C PRO A 36 39.70 -14.26 18.13
N LEU A 37 38.86 -14.07 19.16
CA LEU A 37 38.21 -12.79 19.48
C LEU A 37 39.20 -11.88 20.20
N HIS A 38 39.17 -10.58 19.87
CA HIS A 38 39.87 -9.59 20.68
C HIS A 38 39.11 -9.38 22.00
N ILE A 39 39.83 -9.03 23.05
CA ILE A 39 39.24 -8.76 24.39
C ILE A 39 38.07 -7.75 24.34
N GLU A 40 38.14 -6.78 23.43
CA GLU A 40 37.06 -5.83 23.20
C GLU A 40 35.81 -6.51 22.62
N GLN A 41 35.94 -7.48 21.72
CA GLN A 41 34.86 -8.23 21.14
C GLN A 41 34.19 -9.15 22.17
N GLU A 42 34.98 -9.82 23.01
CA GLU A 42 34.46 -10.63 24.13
C GLU A 42 33.64 -9.76 25.09
N SER A 43 34.16 -8.58 25.45
CA SER A 43 33.42 -7.63 26.32
C SER A 43 32.10 -7.17 25.70
N LYS A 44 32.03 -6.95 24.37
CA LYS A 44 30.79 -6.59 23.67
C LYS A 44 29.79 -7.76 23.64
N ILE A 45 30.26 -8.98 23.50
CA ILE A 45 29.45 -10.18 23.55
C ILE A 45 28.83 -10.33 24.94
N ASP A 46 29.62 -10.25 26.01
CA ASP A 46 29.16 -10.38 27.39
C ASP A 46 28.12 -9.29 27.73
N GLN A 47 28.39 -8.04 27.31
CA GLN A 47 27.47 -6.94 27.51
C GLN A 47 26.12 -7.17 26.84
N LEU A 48 26.14 -7.62 25.58
CA LEU A 48 24.91 -7.89 24.83
C LEU A 48 24.19 -9.13 25.36
N SER A 49 24.91 -10.19 25.76
CA SER A 49 24.34 -11.39 26.37
C SER A 49 23.56 -11.04 27.65
N THR A 50 24.16 -10.26 28.54
CA THR A 50 23.51 -9.82 29.78
C THR A 50 22.24 -9.03 29.49
N TYR A 51 22.29 -8.10 28.54
CA TYR A 51 21.14 -7.29 28.15
C TYR A 51 20.01 -8.14 27.56
N LEU A 52 20.32 -9.07 26.67
CA LEU A 52 19.34 -9.96 26.04
C LEU A 52 18.72 -10.95 27.06
N GLU A 53 19.47 -11.39 28.04
CA GLU A 53 18.95 -12.21 29.16
C GLU A 53 17.94 -11.42 29.99
N GLU A 54 18.22 -10.15 30.29
CA GLU A 54 17.30 -9.23 31.01
C GLU A 54 16.00 -8.99 30.22
N LEU A 55 16.08 -8.91 28.89
CA LEU A 55 14.91 -8.79 28.01
C LEU A 55 14.15 -10.11 27.82
N GLY A 56 14.66 -11.23 28.34
CA GLY A 56 14.05 -12.54 28.15
C GLY A 56 14.35 -13.21 26.81
N HIS A 57 15.38 -12.73 26.08
CA HIS A 57 15.82 -13.23 24.77
C HIS A 57 17.24 -13.84 24.83
N PRO A 58 17.50 -14.87 25.65
CA PRO A 58 18.84 -15.43 25.78
C PRO A 58 19.27 -16.07 24.46
N LEU A 59 20.42 -15.63 23.95
CA LEU A 59 21.09 -16.17 22.76
C LEU A 59 22.39 -16.85 23.17
N ASP A 60 22.83 -17.81 22.34
CA ASP A 60 24.18 -18.35 22.54
C ASP A 60 25.27 -17.40 21.98
N THR A 61 26.50 -17.59 22.47
CA THR A 61 27.63 -16.73 22.12
C THR A 61 27.87 -16.62 20.61
N SER A 62 27.67 -17.72 19.85
CA SER A 62 27.86 -17.74 18.40
C SER A 62 26.79 -16.93 17.67
N GLN A 63 25.56 -16.93 18.18
CA GLN A 63 24.46 -16.10 17.65
C GLN A 63 24.72 -14.62 17.92
N ILE A 64 25.16 -14.27 19.14
CA ILE A 64 25.51 -12.91 19.53
C ILE A 64 26.68 -12.39 18.69
N GLU A 65 27.75 -13.18 18.56
CA GLU A 65 28.90 -12.85 17.72
C GLU A 65 28.48 -12.48 16.29
N LYS A 66 27.66 -13.35 15.68
CA LYS A 66 27.19 -13.13 14.33
C LYS A 66 26.29 -11.91 14.18
N LEU A 67 25.42 -11.65 15.16
CA LEU A 67 24.61 -10.42 15.19
C LEU A 67 25.48 -9.16 15.28
N LEU A 68 26.52 -9.18 16.12
CA LEU A 68 27.47 -8.09 16.23
C LEU A 68 28.28 -7.89 14.94
N GLU A 69 28.72 -8.97 14.29
CA GLU A 69 29.39 -8.90 12.99
C GLU A 69 28.50 -8.23 11.93
N LEU A 70 27.23 -8.64 11.84
CA LEU A 70 26.26 -8.07 10.88
C LEU A 70 25.95 -6.59 11.15
N ASN A 71 26.12 -6.13 12.40
CA ASN A 71 25.87 -4.75 12.81
C ASN A 71 27.20 -4.00 13.11
N ALA A 72 28.29 -4.35 12.44
CA ALA A 72 29.61 -3.72 12.58
C ALA A 72 30.07 -3.59 14.05
N TRP A 73 29.76 -4.59 14.88
CA TRP A 73 30.07 -4.63 16.32
C TRP A 73 29.47 -3.48 17.15
N ASN A 74 28.35 -2.92 16.69
CA ASN A 74 27.59 -1.88 17.40
C ASN A 74 26.57 -2.53 18.36
N VAL A 75 26.98 -2.71 19.64
CA VAL A 75 26.13 -3.31 20.70
C VAL A 75 24.83 -2.55 20.89
N ARG A 76 24.89 -1.21 20.83
CA ARG A 76 23.70 -0.37 21.05
C ARG A 76 22.65 -0.60 19.98
N GLU A 77 23.04 -0.69 18.72
CA GLU A 77 22.11 -0.91 17.62
C GLU A 77 21.43 -2.27 17.69
N VAL A 78 22.18 -3.31 18.05
CA VAL A 78 21.62 -4.65 18.29
C VAL A 78 20.66 -4.66 19.47
N ALA A 79 21.05 -4.02 20.59
CA ALA A 79 20.20 -3.89 21.77
C ALA A 79 18.89 -3.15 21.45
N GLU A 80 18.97 -2.02 20.76
CA GLU A 80 17.80 -1.26 20.30
C GLU A 80 16.91 -2.08 19.36
N HIS A 81 17.50 -2.89 18.48
CA HIS A 81 16.73 -3.80 17.61
C HIS A 81 15.88 -4.78 18.42
N PHE A 82 16.44 -5.41 19.45
CA PHE A 82 15.69 -6.36 20.27
C PHE A 82 14.65 -5.69 21.16
N SER A 83 14.93 -4.49 21.63
CA SER A 83 13.92 -3.69 22.33
C SER A 83 12.74 -3.35 21.42
N ASP A 84 13.01 -2.83 20.22
CA ASP A 84 11.98 -2.50 19.23
C ASP A 84 11.19 -3.75 18.78
N LEU A 85 11.87 -4.91 18.66
CA LEU A 85 11.24 -6.19 18.34
C LEU A 85 10.29 -6.65 19.47
N GLY A 86 10.70 -6.50 20.73
CA GLY A 86 9.85 -6.80 21.87
C GLY A 86 8.57 -5.94 21.88
N GLU A 87 8.68 -4.64 21.63
CA GLU A 87 7.52 -3.74 21.51
C GLU A 87 6.59 -4.19 20.36
N ALA A 88 7.16 -4.56 19.22
CA ALA A 88 6.40 -5.06 18.07
C ALA A 88 5.69 -6.40 18.37
N GLU A 89 6.29 -7.29 19.17
CA GLU A 89 5.67 -8.54 19.63
C GLU A 89 4.50 -8.30 20.58
N GLU A 90 4.62 -7.30 21.44
CA GLU A 90 3.53 -6.86 22.31
C GLU A 90 2.39 -6.18 21.54
N GLY A 91 2.58 -5.89 20.24
CA GLY A 91 1.58 -5.25 19.39
C GLY A 91 1.58 -3.72 19.50
N ILE A 92 2.62 -3.14 20.08
CA ILE A 92 2.76 -1.68 20.19
C ILE A 92 3.06 -1.11 18.81
N ILE A 93 2.31 -0.07 18.42
CA ILE A 93 2.53 0.68 17.18
C ILE A 93 2.78 2.14 17.53
N VAL A 94 3.88 2.67 17.01
CA VAL A 94 4.25 4.08 17.17
C VAL A 94 3.36 4.95 16.29
N ASP A 95 2.79 5.99 16.89
CA ASP A 95 2.03 7.00 16.14
C ASP A 95 2.93 7.82 15.21
N ILE A 96 2.34 8.37 14.15
CA ILE A 96 3.03 9.29 13.25
C ILE A 96 3.42 10.55 14.03
N GLN A 97 4.71 10.83 14.05
CA GLN A 97 5.26 11.99 14.75
C GLN A 97 5.63 13.09 13.74
N LYS A 98 5.28 14.34 14.07
CA LYS A 98 5.69 15.51 13.32
C LYS A 98 7.16 15.83 13.57
N ASP A 99 7.79 16.52 12.62
CA ASP A 99 9.17 17.01 12.72
C ASP A 99 10.25 15.93 12.91
N ILE A 100 9.89 14.65 12.72
CA ILE A 100 10.87 13.57 12.78
C ILE A 100 11.64 13.47 11.46
N VAL A 101 12.97 13.36 11.57
CA VAL A 101 13.83 13.05 10.43
C VAL A 101 13.81 11.54 10.22
N MET A 102 13.11 11.11 9.17
CA MET A 102 13.09 9.70 8.79
C MET A 102 14.39 9.32 8.10
N LEU A 103 15.09 8.31 8.61
CA LEU A 103 16.34 7.81 8.01
C LEU A 103 16.10 6.82 6.85
N GLY A 104 14.88 6.29 6.76
CA GLY A 104 14.51 5.33 5.72
C GLY A 104 15.10 3.94 5.92
N CYS A 105 15.16 3.18 4.83
CA CYS A 105 15.61 1.80 4.82
C CYS A 105 16.73 1.57 3.80
N GLU A 106 17.51 0.53 4.03
CA GLU A 106 18.59 0.07 3.16
C GLU A 106 18.08 -1.04 2.26
N ASN A 107 18.36 -0.93 0.95
CA ASN A 107 17.98 -1.97 0.00
C ASN A 107 18.76 -3.28 0.27
N ASP A 108 18.05 -4.39 0.45
CA ASP A 108 18.68 -5.70 0.56
C ASP A 108 18.94 -6.28 -0.83
N ARG A 109 20.23 -6.47 -1.13
CA ARG A 109 20.74 -7.08 -2.37
C ARG A 109 20.24 -6.46 -3.67
N MET A 110 19.93 -5.17 -3.67
CA MET A 110 19.43 -4.42 -4.83
C MET A 110 18.08 -4.96 -5.38
N THR A 111 17.28 -5.63 -4.55
CA THR A 111 16.03 -6.28 -4.96
C THR A 111 14.84 -5.99 -4.05
N SER A 112 15.01 -5.30 -2.90
CA SER A 112 13.93 -5.05 -1.94
C SER A 112 13.15 -3.76 -2.17
N CYS A 113 13.52 -2.93 -3.14
CA CYS A 113 12.91 -1.61 -3.35
C CYS A 113 11.37 -1.64 -3.49
N TYR A 114 10.79 -2.72 -4.01
CA TYR A 114 9.34 -2.89 -4.09
C TYR A 114 8.70 -3.04 -2.70
N ILE A 115 9.35 -3.76 -1.77
CA ILE A 115 8.91 -3.89 -0.37
C ILE A 115 9.02 -2.52 0.32
N ASP A 116 10.20 -1.92 0.25
CA ASP A 116 10.56 -0.70 0.93
C ASP A 116 9.64 0.46 0.52
N SER A 117 9.41 0.63 -0.78
CA SER A 117 8.56 1.68 -1.32
C SER A 117 7.07 1.48 -0.97
N VAL A 118 6.55 0.25 -1.03
CA VAL A 118 5.15 -0.03 -0.67
C VAL A 118 4.93 0.19 0.81
N LEU A 119 5.77 -0.34 1.68
CA LEU A 119 5.61 -0.15 3.13
C LEU A 119 5.77 1.32 3.53
N PHE A 120 6.70 2.05 2.91
CA PHE A 120 6.83 3.49 3.12
C PHE A 120 5.54 4.24 2.75
N THR A 121 4.97 3.97 1.57
CA THR A 121 3.75 4.63 1.10
C THR A 121 2.53 4.28 1.91
N MET A 122 2.47 3.07 2.48
CA MET A 122 1.35 2.64 3.31
C MET A 122 1.39 3.19 4.74
N PHE A 123 2.59 3.40 5.31
CA PHE A 123 2.69 3.58 6.76
C PHE A 123 3.45 4.82 7.22
N ALA A 124 4.24 5.50 6.37
CA ALA A 124 5.10 6.58 6.85
C ALA A 124 4.32 7.81 7.32
N ARG A 125 3.26 8.22 6.59
CA ARG A 125 2.48 9.45 6.85
C ARG A 125 0.97 9.23 6.77
N THR A 126 0.49 7.99 6.83
CA THR A 126 -0.93 7.63 6.92
C THR A 126 -1.13 6.47 7.86
N GLN A 127 -2.27 6.45 8.56
CA GLN A 127 -2.70 5.37 9.45
C GLN A 127 -3.80 4.51 8.79
N SER A 128 -4.17 4.80 7.55
CA SER A 128 -5.29 4.13 6.88
C SER A 128 -5.09 2.62 6.71
N PHE A 129 -3.83 2.17 6.73
CA PHE A 129 -3.47 0.76 6.62
C PHE A 129 -3.08 0.11 7.95
N ASP A 130 -3.11 0.85 9.07
CA ASP A 130 -2.68 0.33 10.38
C ASP A 130 -3.49 -0.89 10.82
N GLY A 131 -4.72 -1.02 10.34
CA GLY A 131 -5.55 -2.22 10.57
C GLY A 131 -4.84 -3.53 10.21
N LEU A 132 -3.97 -3.55 9.19
CA LEU A 132 -3.15 -4.71 8.83
C LEU A 132 -2.22 -5.15 9.97
N LEU A 133 -1.82 -4.21 10.84
CA LEU A 133 -0.93 -4.45 11.97
C LEU A 133 -1.66 -4.94 13.21
N PHE A 134 -2.99 -4.77 13.27
CA PHE A 134 -3.82 -5.11 14.44
C PHE A 134 -4.72 -6.31 14.24
N VAL A 135 -5.08 -6.65 12.99
CA VAL A 135 -5.93 -7.80 12.70
C VAL A 135 -5.33 -9.08 13.28
N GLN A 136 -6.18 -9.98 13.78
CA GLN A 136 -5.74 -11.26 14.30
C GLN A 136 -5.33 -12.19 13.14
N ALA A 137 -4.06 -12.15 12.77
CA ALA A 137 -3.54 -12.95 11.67
C ALA A 137 -3.68 -14.45 11.93
N GLU A 138 -4.18 -15.18 10.94
CA GLU A 138 -4.29 -16.62 10.99
C GLU A 138 -2.94 -17.30 10.72
N GLY A 139 -2.62 -18.32 11.52
CA GLY A 139 -1.36 -19.06 11.39
C GLY A 139 -0.14 -18.42 12.05
N VAL A 140 0.87 -19.24 12.33
CA VAL A 140 2.09 -18.80 13.05
C VAL A 140 2.93 -17.87 12.19
N ASN A 141 3.14 -18.23 10.93
CA ASN A 141 3.99 -17.46 10.01
C ASN A 141 3.43 -16.05 9.77
N ALA A 142 2.11 -15.92 9.57
CA ALA A 142 1.47 -14.63 9.39
C ALA A 142 1.62 -13.73 10.63
N ARG A 143 1.54 -14.29 11.84
CA ARG A 143 1.78 -13.53 13.08
C ARG A 143 3.25 -13.09 13.21
N VAL A 144 4.20 -13.94 12.85
CA VAL A 144 5.62 -13.58 12.84
C VAL A 144 5.89 -12.47 11.83
N LEU A 145 5.35 -12.60 10.61
CA LEU A 145 5.44 -11.54 9.60
C LEU A 145 4.82 -10.23 10.11
N GLN A 146 3.65 -10.28 10.76
CA GLN A 146 3.01 -9.10 11.32
C GLN A 146 3.89 -8.40 12.36
N THR A 147 4.60 -9.16 13.21
CA THR A 147 5.59 -8.59 14.13
C THR A 147 6.72 -7.86 13.39
N HIS A 148 7.26 -8.42 12.32
CA HIS A 148 8.28 -7.75 11.53
C HIS A 148 7.76 -6.53 10.76
N LEU A 149 6.50 -6.55 10.31
CA LEU A 149 5.83 -5.36 9.76
C LEU A 149 5.68 -4.24 10.81
N ARG A 150 5.26 -4.59 12.02
CA ARG A 150 5.19 -3.63 13.14
C ARG A 150 6.56 -3.05 13.46
N LEU A 151 7.60 -3.89 13.52
CA LEU A 151 8.98 -3.44 13.73
C LEU A 151 9.42 -2.46 12.65
N PHE A 152 9.17 -2.76 11.37
CA PHE A 152 9.45 -1.85 10.25
C PHE A 152 8.74 -0.51 10.44
N VAL A 153 7.43 -0.53 10.70
CA VAL A 153 6.60 0.68 10.87
C VAL A 153 7.05 1.51 12.07
N ASN A 154 7.31 0.88 13.21
CA ASN A 154 7.75 1.56 14.41
C ASN A 154 9.10 2.26 14.20
N ARG A 155 10.07 1.60 13.57
CA ARG A 155 11.36 2.21 13.25
C ARG A 155 11.22 3.35 12.25
N LEU A 156 10.40 3.17 11.22
CA LEU A 156 10.12 4.21 10.23
C LEU A 156 9.52 5.47 10.89
N ARG A 157 8.48 5.31 11.70
CA ARG A 157 7.78 6.41 12.40
C ARG A 157 8.59 7.04 13.54
N SER A 158 9.53 6.31 14.12
CA SER A 158 10.48 6.81 15.11
C SER A 158 11.73 7.47 14.49
N GLY A 159 11.82 7.56 13.16
CA GLY A 159 12.98 8.10 12.47
C GLY A 159 14.23 7.23 12.58
N LYS A 160 14.11 5.98 13.02
CA LYS A 160 15.23 5.05 13.13
C LYS A 160 15.56 4.43 11.78
N PHE A 161 16.85 4.13 11.56
CA PHE A 161 17.31 3.48 10.34
C PHE A 161 16.89 2.00 10.30
N ILE A 162 16.41 1.56 9.14
CA ILE A 162 16.05 0.17 8.87
C ILE A 162 17.15 -0.42 7.97
N ASN A 163 18.03 -1.23 8.55
CA ASN A 163 19.15 -1.80 7.82
C ASN A 163 18.76 -3.02 6.97
N SER A 164 19.63 -3.42 6.05
CA SER A 164 19.41 -4.54 5.13
C SER A 164 19.19 -5.89 5.84
N TYR A 165 19.72 -6.06 7.04
CA TYR A 165 19.47 -7.25 7.85
C TYR A 165 17.99 -7.37 8.25
N MET A 166 17.36 -6.28 8.68
CA MET A 166 15.93 -6.25 9.02
C MET A 166 15.05 -6.53 7.80
N ILE A 167 15.40 -5.93 6.65
CA ILE A 167 14.71 -6.18 5.39
C ILE A 167 14.84 -7.65 4.97
N LYS A 168 16.00 -8.24 5.15
CA LYS A 168 16.21 -9.65 4.91
C LYS A 168 15.31 -10.52 5.80
N GLN A 169 15.24 -10.24 7.12
CA GLN A 169 14.34 -10.97 8.02
C GLN A 169 12.88 -10.85 7.61
N LEU A 170 12.44 -9.64 7.27
CA LEU A 170 11.09 -9.40 6.78
C LEU A 170 10.80 -10.23 5.51
N ARG A 171 11.74 -10.27 4.56
CA ARG A 171 11.63 -11.07 3.33
C ARG A 171 11.51 -12.57 3.63
N GLU A 172 12.32 -13.10 4.55
CA GLU A 172 12.25 -14.51 4.97
C GLU A 172 10.88 -14.84 5.59
N CYS A 173 10.30 -13.93 6.35
CA CYS A 173 8.94 -14.08 6.87
C CYS A 173 7.88 -14.03 5.75
N LEU A 174 8.04 -13.15 4.75
CA LEU A 174 7.16 -13.09 3.57
C LEU A 174 7.16 -14.42 2.81
N ILE A 175 8.34 -14.98 2.54
CA ILE A 175 8.49 -16.27 1.86
C ILE A 175 7.83 -17.40 2.68
N SER A 176 8.00 -17.39 4.00
CA SER A 176 7.35 -18.34 4.91
C SER A 176 5.82 -18.26 4.90
N CYS A 177 5.27 -17.12 4.47
CA CYS A 177 3.83 -16.92 4.24
C CYS A 177 3.38 -17.21 2.80
N GLY A 178 4.29 -17.66 1.93
CA GLY A 178 3.98 -18.03 0.54
C GLY A 178 4.22 -16.94 -0.49
N TRP A 179 4.89 -15.83 -0.13
CA TRP A 179 5.33 -14.84 -1.11
C TRP A 179 6.44 -15.40 -2.00
N ILE A 180 6.34 -15.16 -3.31
CA ILE A 180 7.34 -15.58 -4.29
C ILE A 180 8.33 -14.42 -4.45
N GLY A 181 9.43 -14.44 -3.71
CA GLY A 181 10.47 -13.40 -3.71
C GLY A 181 11.89 -13.96 -3.91
N GLU A 182 11.98 -15.19 -4.42
CA GLU A 182 13.26 -15.87 -4.68
C GLU A 182 13.21 -16.64 -6.00
N ASP A 183 14.38 -16.77 -6.64
CA ASP A 183 14.56 -17.63 -7.80
C ASP A 183 14.67 -19.10 -7.39
N ASN A 184 14.78 -19.98 -8.38
CA ASN A 184 14.92 -21.43 -8.17
C ASN A 184 16.18 -21.85 -7.38
N TYR A 185 17.09 -20.93 -7.12
CA TYR A 185 18.33 -21.14 -6.37
C TYR A 185 18.30 -20.50 -4.98
N GLY A 186 17.15 -19.92 -4.57
CA GLY A 186 17.00 -19.21 -3.31
C GLY A 186 17.67 -17.83 -3.28
N SER A 187 17.92 -17.25 -4.45
CA SER A 187 18.41 -15.88 -4.54
C SER A 187 17.25 -14.89 -4.60
N PRO A 188 17.29 -13.80 -3.80
CA PRO A 188 16.22 -12.82 -3.79
C PRO A 188 16.00 -12.17 -5.15
N THR A 189 14.74 -12.03 -5.53
CA THR A 189 14.29 -11.39 -6.77
C THR A 189 13.56 -10.08 -6.50
N GLN A 190 13.58 -9.18 -7.48
CA GLN A 190 12.71 -8.01 -7.48
C GLN A 190 11.36 -8.42 -8.04
N GLU A 191 10.28 -8.10 -7.31
CA GLU A 191 8.92 -8.44 -7.67
C GLU A 191 8.06 -7.19 -7.93
N ASP A 192 6.80 -7.41 -8.33
CA ASP A 192 5.84 -6.35 -8.59
C ASP A 192 5.30 -5.75 -7.28
N ALA A 193 5.39 -4.42 -7.15
CA ALA A 193 4.90 -3.67 -5.99
C ALA A 193 3.37 -3.78 -5.81
N SER A 194 2.59 -3.89 -6.90
CA SER A 194 1.13 -4.03 -6.80
C SER A 194 0.72 -5.44 -6.38
N GLU A 195 1.43 -6.47 -6.83
CA GLU A 195 1.23 -7.84 -6.36
C GLU A 195 1.63 -8.00 -4.90
N PHE A 196 2.70 -7.35 -4.47
CA PHE A 196 3.11 -7.32 -3.07
C PHE A 196 2.04 -6.65 -2.18
N PHE A 197 1.49 -5.50 -2.60
CA PHE A 197 0.37 -4.86 -1.92
C PHE A 197 -0.84 -5.80 -1.83
N LEU A 198 -1.21 -6.47 -2.92
CA LEU A 198 -2.32 -7.43 -2.94
C LEU A 198 -2.06 -8.62 -2.01
N PHE A 199 -0.84 -9.15 -2.00
CA PHE A 199 -0.46 -10.25 -1.11
C PHE A 199 -0.68 -9.87 0.37
N LEU A 200 -0.18 -8.71 0.82
CA LEU A 200 -0.41 -8.24 2.18
C LEU A 200 -1.89 -8.00 2.47
N SER A 201 -2.60 -7.42 1.49
CA SER A 201 -4.03 -7.13 1.60
C SER A 201 -4.87 -8.39 1.72
N CYS A 202 -4.49 -9.47 1.05
CA CYS A 202 -5.16 -10.77 1.18
C CYS A 202 -4.81 -11.46 2.50
N LEU A 203 -3.53 -11.44 2.89
CA LEU A 203 -3.04 -12.13 4.09
C LEU A 203 -3.64 -11.55 5.39
N TYR A 204 -3.86 -10.23 5.43
CA TYR A 204 -4.37 -9.52 6.59
C TYR A 204 -5.78 -8.95 6.40
N GLU A 205 -6.52 -9.50 5.45
CA GLU A 205 -7.94 -9.19 5.25
C GLU A 205 -8.28 -7.71 5.12
N LEU A 206 -7.46 -6.95 4.34
CA LEU A 206 -7.83 -5.58 4.00
C LEU A 206 -9.24 -5.58 3.39
N PRO A 207 -10.13 -4.68 3.82
CA PRO A 207 -11.48 -4.61 3.29
C PRO A 207 -11.52 -4.47 1.78
N TYR A 208 -12.52 -5.11 1.17
CA TYR A 208 -12.77 -4.97 -0.25
C TYR A 208 -13.48 -3.66 -0.58
N LEU A 209 -13.26 -3.19 -1.79
CA LEU A 209 -13.98 -2.09 -2.41
C LEU A 209 -15.22 -2.67 -3.11
N PRO A 210 -16.44 -2.45 -2.62
CA PRO A 210 -17.64 -2.93 -3.28
C PRO A 210 -17.99 -2.02 -4.46
N LEU A 211 -18.10 -2.60 -5.65
CA LEU A 211 -18.48 -1.92 -6.88
C LEU A 211 -19.80 -2.46 -7.39
N GLY A 212 -20.81 -1.62 -7.45
CA GLY A 212 -22.07 -1.93 -8.13
C GLY A 212 -21.82 -1.95 -9.64
N MET A 213 -22.05 -3.08 -10.28
CA MET A 213 -21.94 -3.27 -11.71
C MET A 213 -23.31 -3.31 -12.35
N HIS A 214 -23.51 -2.46 -13.35
CA HIS A 214 -24.71 -2.41 -14.18
C HIS A 214 -24.35 -2.74 -15.62
N LEU A 215 -25.08 -3.68 -16.23
CA LEU A 215 -24.91 -4.06 -17.63
C LEU A 215 -26.06 -3.52 -18.47
N PHE A 216 -25.75 -2.80 -19.54
CA PHE A 216 -26.74 -2.22 -20.46
C PHE A 216 -26.69 -2.92 -21.81
N HIS A 217 -27.83 -3.51 -22.22
CA HIS A 217 -28.04 -4.07 -23.56
C HIS A 217 -28.99 -3.19 -24.35
N GLY A 218 -28.52 -2.49 -25.36
CA GLY A 218 -29.33 -1.53 -26.09
C GLY A 218 -29.79 -0.37 -25.19
N ALA A 219 -31.08 -0.02 -25.24
CA ALA A 219 -31.65 1.10 -24.48
C ALA A 219 -32.32 0.68 -23.14
N SER A 220 -32.27 -0.58 -22.76
CA SER A 220 -32.90 -1.09 -21.53
C SER A 220 -31.89 -1.66 -20.56
N ALA A 221 -32.04 -1.29 -19.27
CA ALA A 221 -31.40 -1.97 -18.16
C ALA A 221 -32.34 -3.06 -17.64
N ASP A 222 -31.86 -4.27 -17.43
CA ASP A 222 -32.57 -5.34 -16.75
C ASP A 222 -32.04 -5.41 -15.31
N ALA A 223 -32.95 -5.48 -14.33
CA ALA A 223 -32.58 -5.61 -12.92
C ALA A 223 -31.74 -6.90 -12.63
N ASN A 224 -31.85 -7.91 -13.49
CA ASN A 224 -31.03 -9.12 -13.39
C ASN A 224 -29.56 -8.90 -13.84
N ASP A 225 -29.25 -7.74 -14.38
CA ASP A 225 -27.90 -7.35 -14.83
C ASP A 225 -27.15 -6.53 -13.79
N GLU A 226 -27.72 -6.34 -12.62
CA GLU A 226 -27.08 -5.70 -11.50
C GLU A 226 -26.32 -6.73 -10.66
N ARG A 227 -25.04 -6.44 -10.39
CA ARG A 227 -24.18 -7.28 -9.55
C ARG A 227 -23.28 -6.41 -8.69
N VAL A 228 -22.85 -6.94 -7.55
CA VAL A 228 -21.77 -6.36 -6.77
C VAL A 228 -20.51 -7.17 -7.06
N ILE A 229 -19.45 -6.49 -7.46
CA ILE A 229 -18.11 -7.04 -7.54
C ILE A 229 -17.23 -6.43 -6.46
N THR A 230 -16.21 -7.12 -6.05
CA THR A 230 -15.33 -6.70 -4.96
C THR A 230 -13.89 -6.69 -5.43
N GLU A 231 -13.19 -5.59 -5.16
CA GLU A 231 -11.81 -5.39 -5.55
C GLU A 231 -10.99 -4.91 -4.33
N ARG A 232 -9.72 -5.26 -4.24
CA ARG A 232 -8.79 -4.65 -3.30
C ARG A 232 -7.82 -3.68 -3.97
N LEU A 233 -7.75 -3.72 -5.30
CA LEU A 233 -6.89 -2.89 -6.12
C LEU A 233 -7.56 -2.66 -7.47
N ILE A 234 -7.81 -1.41 -7.81
CA ILE A 234 -8.39 -1.03 -9.10
C ILE A 234 -7.28 -0.97 -10.15
N GLN A 235 -7.40 -1.81 -11.18
CA GLN A 235 -6.44 -1.88 -12.27
C GLN A 235 -6.87 -0.98 -13.43
N VAL A 236 -6.25 0.18 -13.55
CA VAL A 236 -6.61 1.21 -14.53
C VAL A 236 -5.77 1.08 -15.79
N SER A 237 -6.40 0.85 -16.93
CA SER A 237 -5.73 0.83 -18.23
C SER A 237 -5.46 2.26 -18.72
N ILE A 238 -4.26 2.48 -19.27
CA ILE A 238 -3.89 3.77 -19.85
C ILE A 238 -4.57 3.91 -21.24
N PRO A 239 -5.38 4.96 -21.48
CA PRO A 239 -6.13 5.12 -22.72
C PRO A 239 -5.27 5.29 -23.96
N GLY A 240 -5.83 4.91 -25.12
CA GLY A 240 -5.26 5.10 -26.44
C GLY A 240 -4.20 4.06 -26.84
N ASP A 241 -3.57 4.26 -27.99
CA ASP A 241 -2.52 3.38 -28.51
C ASP A 241 -1.32 3.38 -27.57
N PRO A 242 -0.83 2.22 -27.09
CA PRO A 242 0.36 2.11 -26.25
C PRO A 242 1.64 2.73 -26.86
N MET A 243 1.73 2.82 -28.19
CA MET A 243 2.87 3.39 -28.91
C MET A 243 2.75 4.90 -29.14
N ASP A 244 1.57 5.48 -28.90
CA ASP A 244 1.35 6.91 -28.97
C ASP A 244 1.77 7.54 -27.62
N GLU A 245 2.71 8.49 -27.67
CA GLU A 245 3.21 9.20 -26.47
C GLU A 245 2.33 10.41 -26.07
N THR A 246 1.20 10.62 -26.75
CA THR A 246 0.26 11.71 -26.40
C THR A 246 -0.17 11.57 -24.93
N PRO A 247 0.04 12.60 -24.10
CA PRO A 247 -0.33 12.54 -22.71
C PRO A 247 -1.84 12.33 -22.50
N VAL A 248 -2.19 11.62 -21.45
CA VAL A 248 -3.58 11.36 -21.01
C VAL A 248 -3.76 11.75 -19.55
N SER A 249 -5.00 11.93 -19.10
CA SER A 249 -5.28 12.16 -17.69
C SER A 249 -5.70 10.89 -16.95
N LEU A 250 -5.47 10.86 -15.63
CA LEU A 250 -5.99 9.80 -14.77
C LEU A 250 -7.52 9.79 -14.78
N GLU A 251 -8.16 10.97 -14.85
CA GLU A 251 -9.62 11.07 -14.92
C GLU A 251 -10.16 10.38 -16.18
N GLU A 252 -9.53 10.57 -17.35
CA GLU A 252 -9.91 9.85 -18.58
C GLU A 252 -9.78 8.33 -18.41
N ALA A 253 -8.71 7.88 -17.75
CA ALA A 253 -8.50 6.45 -17.49
C ALA A 253 -9.55 5.89 -16.49
N LEU A 254 -9.97 6.69 -15.50
CA LEU A 254 -11.04 6.31 -14.57
C LEU A 254 -12.40 6.28 -15.25
N VAL A 255 -12.71 7.25 -16.13
CA VAL A 255 -13.94 7.22 -16.95
C VAL A 255 -14.01 5.92 -17.74
N ASN A 256 -12.93 5.55 -18.42
CA ASN A 256 -12.89 4.31 -19.20
C ASN A 256 -13.08 3.07 -18.31
N TYR A 257 -12.51 3.06 -17.10
CA TYR A 257 -12.69 1.94 -16.17
C TYR A 257 -14.12 1.85 -15.64
N PHE A 258 -14.69 2.98 -15.20
CA PHE A 258 -15.98 3.01 -14.52
C PHE A 258 -17.18 3.07 -15.46
N GLN A 259 -17.08 3.71 -16.63
CA GLN A 259 -18.23 4.08 -17.45
C GLN A 259 -18.16 3.64 -18.91
N ASP A 260 -17.02 3.18 -19.41
CA ASP A 260 -16.83 2.88 -20.84
C ASP A 260 -16.20 1.49 -21.08
N SER A 261 -16.58 0.53 -20.26
CA SER A 261 -16.18 -0.86 -20.47
C SER A 261 -17.25 -1.63 -21.26
N VAL A 262 -16.85 -2.36 -22.30
CA VAL A 262 -17.70 -3.27 -23.06
C VAL A 262 -17.34 -4.71 -22.70
N VAL A 263 -18.30 -5.45 -22.18
CA VAL A 263 -18.17 -6.87 -21.90
C VAL A 263 -18.80 -7.64 -23.06
N SER A 264 -18.00 -8.49 -23.71
CA SER A 264 -18.44 -9.37 -24.81
C SER A 264 -18.58 -10.81 -24.31
N GLY A 265 -19.26 -11.65 -25.07
CA GLY A 265 -19.40 -13.07 -24.74
C GLY A 265 -20.49 -13.37 -23.71
N ILE A 266 -21.44 -12.47 -23.48
CA ILE A 266 -22.54 -12.70 -22.58
C ILE A 266 -23.56 -13.57 -23.29
N ASN A 267 -23.76 -14.80 -22.78
CA ASN A 267 -24.77 -15.72 -23.33
C ASN A 267 -26.14 -15.38 -22.76
N ARG A 268 -27.09 -15.04 -23.63
CA ARG A 268 -28.50 -14.83 -23.27
C ARG A 268 -29.41 -15.75 -24.07
N PHE A 269 -30.54 -16.06 -23.48
CA PHE A 269 -31.61 -16.75 -24.17
C PHE A 269 -32.62 -15.70 -24.64
N ASP A 270 -32.94 -15.74 -25.93
CA ASP A 270 -34.03 -14.95 -26.49
C ASP A 270 -35.40 -15.53 -26.12
N ASP A 271 -36.49 -14.87 -26.52
CA ASP A 271 -37.88 -15.31 -26.24
C ASP A 271 -38.15 -16.69 -26.81
N ASP A 272 -37.37 -17.16 -27.80
CA ASP A 272 -37.49 -18.49 -28.41
C ASP A 272 -36.51 -19.52 -27.78
N PHE A 273 -35.93 -19.21 -26.61
CA PHE A 273 -34.93 -20.04 -25.90
C PHE A 273 -33.66 -20.34 -26.69
N LYS A 274 -33.35 -19.55 -27.70
CA LYS A 274 -32.12 -19.68 -28.48
C LYS A 274 -31.00 -18.88 -27.79
N GLN A 275 -29.88 -19.54 -27.57
CA GLN A 275 -28.70 -18.90 -26.97
C GLN A 275 -28.07 -17.95 -27.99
N THR A 276 -27.95 -16.70 -27.61
CA THR A 276 -27.30 -15.64 -28.40
C THR A 276 -26.19 -15.03 -27.57
N GLU A 277 -25.02 -14.80 -28.19
CA GLU A 277 -23.92 -14.08 -27.58
C GLU A 277 -24.12 -12.58 -27.84
N VAL A 278 -24.12 -11.81 -26.78
CA VAL A 278 -24.32 -10.36 -26.84
C VAL A 278 -23.17 -9.63 -26.16
N SER A 279 -22.94 -8.39 -26.56
CA SER A 279 -22.07 -7.47 -25.88
C SER A 279 -22.89 -6.46 -25.09
N ALA A 280 -22.44 -6.12 -23.90
CA ALA A 280 -23.09 -5.15 -23.04
C ALA A 280 -22.12 -4.05 -22.61
N TRP A 281 -22.63 -2.85 -22.45
CA TRP A 281 -21.92 -1.80 -21.76
C TRP A 281 -21.95 -2.04 -20.26
N GLN A 282 -20.77 -1.99 -19.65
CA GLN A 282 -20.59 -2.12 -18.21
C GLN A 282 -20.36 -0.74 -17.62
N VAL A 283 -21.20 -0.38 -16.64
CA VAL A 283 -20.98 0.78 -15.79
C VAL A 283 -20.71 0.30 -14.37
N LEU A 284 -19.63 0.76 -13.80
CA LEU A 284 -19.25 0.50 -12.41
C LEU A 284 -19.51 1.74 -11.57
N LYS A 285 -20.00 1.56 -10.38
CA LYS A 285 -20.07 2.61 -9.36
C LYS A 285 -19.58 2.07 -8.03
N LEU A 286 -18.74 2.85 -7.38
CA LEU A 286 -18.32 2.56 -6.03
C LEU A 286 -19.53 2.69 -5.11
N LEU A 287 -19.81 1.65 -4.33
CA LEU A 287 -20.83 1.72 -3.30
C LEU A 287 -20.28 2.53 -2.11
N PRO A 288 -21.09 3.37 -1.47
CA PRO A 288 -20.62 4.23 -0.39
C PRO A 288 -20.01 3.42 0.76
N PHE A 289 -18.84 3.86 1.22
CA PHE A 289 -18.17 3.23 2.33
C PHE A 289 -18.63 3.81 3.65
N TYR A 290 -19.48 3.11 4.35
CA TYR A 290 -19.74 3.39 5.75
C TYR A 290 -19.14 2.35 6.66
N SER A 291 -18.74 1.24 6.09
CA SER A 291 -18.12 0.12 6.77
C SER A 291 -17.24 -0.63 5.79
N ALA A 292 -16.24 -1.31 6.31
CA ALA A 292 -15.46 -2.25 5.53
C ALA A 292 -16.37 -3.29 4.86
N SER A 293 -16.01 -3.75 3.68
CA SER A 293 -16.75 -4.80 2.97
C SER A 293 -15.98 -6.12 2.99
N ASN A 294 -16.73 -7.22 3.13
CA ASN A 294 -16.20 -8.57 2.98
C ASN A 294 -16.10 -8.95 1.48
N GLU A 295 -15.66 -10.18 1.22
CA GLU A 295 -15.51 -10.72 -0.13
C GLU A 295 -16.82 -10.73 -0.93
N GLN A 296 -17.95 -10.82 -0.25
CA GLN A 296 -19.30 -10.81 -0.86
C GLN A 296 -19.82 -9.38 -1.10
N GLY A 297 -19.05 -8.35 -0.73
CA GLY A 297 -19.48 -6.95 -0.82
C GLY A 297 -20.47 -6.53 0.26
N GLU A 298 -20.64 -7.35 1.31
CA GLU A 298 -21.50 -7.03 2.45
C GLU A 298 -20.73 -6.16 3.45
N ASN A 299 -21.43 -5.21 4.05
CA ASN A 299 -20.83 -4.32 5.05
C ASN A 299 -20.45 -5.09 6.32
N ILE A 300 -19.18 -5.00 6.71
CA ILE A 300 -18.68 -5.50 7.98
C ILE A 300 -18.94 -4.42 9.04
N LYS A 301 -19.52 -4.80 10.17
CA LYS A 301 -19.75 -3.84 11.27
C LYS A 301 -18.43 -3.24 11.75
N ALA A 302 -18.42 -1.95 12.05
CA ALA A 302 -17.23 -1.22 12.49
C ALA A 302 -16.54 -1.85 13.71
N VAL A 303 -17.29 -2.56 14.57
CA VAL A 303 -16.76 -3.29 15.73
C VAL A 303 -15.93 -4.52 15.34
N GLU A 304 -16.19 -5.08 14.16
CA GLU A 304 -15.52 -6.27 13.64
C GLU A 304 -14.35 -5.93 12.73
N SER A 305 -14.24 -4.65 12.30
CA SER A 305 -13.18 -4.16 11.44
C SER A 305 -12.13 -3.37 12.22
N HIS A 306 -10.87 -3.71 12.04
CA HIS A 306 -9.73 -2.93 12.56
C HIS A 306 -9.36 -1.75 11.64
N PHE A 307 -10.08 -1.57 10.53
CA PHE A 307 -9.80 -0.54 9.54
C PHE A 307 -10.67 0.69 9.78
N PRO A 308 -10.12 1.91 9.63
CA PRO A 308 -10.89 3.13 9.80
C PRO A 308 -11.96 3.24 8.72
N THR A 309 -13.17 3.65 9.12
CA THR A 309 -14.29 3.88 8.21
C THR A 309 -14.26 5.28 7.58
N THR A 310 -13.43 6.18 8.11
CA THR A 310 -13.42 7.60 7.75
C THR A 310 -12.35 7.97 6.72
N ASN A 311 -11.26 7.24 6.64
CA ASN A 311 -10.11 7.54 5.76
C ASN A 311 -9.86 6.37 4.80
N LEU A 312 -10.83 6.12 3.93
CA LEU A 312 -10.76 5.00 2.98
C LEU A 312 -9.82 5.32 1.83
N ILE A 313 -8.89 4.41 1.61
CA ILE A 313 -7.95 4.52 0.49
C ILE A 313 -8.47 3.67 -0.68
N LEU A 314 -8.45 4.26 -1.88
CA LEU A 314 -8.59 3.57 -3.15
C LEU A 314 -7.19 3.31 -3.72
N PRO A 315 -6.72 2.06 -3.69
CA PRO A 315 -5.50 1.69 -4.39
C PRO A 315 -5.79 1.58 -5.88
N LEU A 316 -5.02 2.30 -6.69
CA LEU A 316 -5.11 2.29 -8.15
C LEU A 316 -3.76 1.86 -8.72
N VAL A 317 -3.73 0.89 -9.63
CA VAL A 317 -2.52 0.57 -10.40
C VAL A 317 -2.69 0.96 -11.87
N LEU A 318 -1.75 1.73 -12.39
CA LEU A 318 -1.70 2.06 -13.81
C LEU A 318 -1.06 0.92 -14.59
N LYS A 319 -1.79 0.31 -15.52
CA LYS A 319 -1.30 -0.76 -16.38
C LYS A 319 -0.26 -0.24 -17.39
N ARG A 320 0.96 0.05 -16.88
CA ARG A 320 2.07 0.53 -17.70
C ARG A 320 2.82 -0.56 -18.43
N TYR A 321 2.52 -1.84 -18.13
CA TYR A 321 3.23 -2.98 -18.69
C TYR A 321 2.27 -3.90 -19.41
N GLY A 322 2.70 -4.40 -20.56
CA GLY A 322 1.94 -5.31 -21.40
C GLY A 322 2.86 -6.24 -22.18
N TYR A 323 2.26 -7.08 -23.01
CA TYR A 323 2.95 -7.96 -23.91
C TYR A 323 2.52 -7.64 -25.34
N ASN A 324 3.48 -7.58 -26.27
CA ASN A 324 3.18 -7.45 -27.69
C ASN A 324 2.73 -8.80 -28.29
N ASP A 325 2.36 -8.81 -29.56
CA ASP A 325 1.91 -10.02 -30.28
C ASP A 325 2.95 -11.16 -30.28
N ASN A 326 4.22 -10.85 -30.04
CA ASN A 326 5.31 -11.82 -29.91
C ASN A 326 5.55 -12.25 -28.46
N LEU A 327 4.65 -11.96 -27.53
CA LEU A 327 4.76 -12.21 -26.09
C LEU A 327 5.99 -11.56 -25.44
N GLN A 328 6.52 -10.50 -26.03
CA GLN A 328 7.60 -9.74 -25.42
C GLN A 328 7.04 -8.62 -24.54
N PRO A 329 7.53 -8.50 -23.30
CA PRO A 329 7.08 -7.45 -22.42
C PRO A 329 7.50 -6.08 -22.95
N PHE A 330 6.62 -5.10 -22.84
CA PHE A 330 6.91 -3.71 -23.16
C PHE A 330 6.33 -2.79 -22.08
N ARG A 331 6.84 -1.57 -22.02
CA ARG A 331 6.33 -0.51 -21.15
C ARG A 331 5.63 0.56 -21.96
N ILE A 332 4.46 0.99 -21.48
CA ILE A 332 3.75 2.17 -22.01
C ILE A 332 4.41 3.41 -21.41
N ASN A 333 5.14 4.17 -22.23
CA ASN A 333 5.90 5.35 -21.82
C ASN A 333 5.07 6.64 -21.82
N LYS A 334 3.78 6.53 -22.13
CA LYS A 334 2.84 7.65 -22.14
C LYS A 334 2.80 8.36 -20.78
N ASN A 335 2.88 9.69 -20.81
CA ASN A 335 2.67 10.50 -19.62
C ASN A 335 1.20 10.42 -19.22
N VAL A 336 0.95 10.14 -17.93
CA VAL A 336 -0.40 10.15 -17.35
C VAL A 336 -0.44 11.28 -16.33
N TYR A 337 -1.22 12.30 -16.58
CA TYR A 337 -1.43 13.36 -15.59
C TYR A 337 -2.14 12.78 -14.37
N ILE A 338 -1.49 12.85 -13.21
CA ILE A 338 -1.98 12.35 -11.93
C ILE A 338 -2.30 13.59 -11.07
N PRO A 339 -3.58 13.98 -10.95
CA PRO A 339 -3.95 15.16 -10.19
C PRO A 339 -3.89 14.91 -8.68
N PRO A 340 -3.64 15.96 -7.85
CA PRO A 340 -3.71 15.85 -6.39
C PRO A 340 -5.13 15.54 -5.91
N PHE A 341 -6.15 16.02 -6.64
CA PHE A 341 -7.57 15.76 -6.38
C PHE A 341 -8.29 15.32 -7.64
N VAL A 342 -9.23 14.38 -7.48
CA VAL A 342 -10.13 13.93 -8.55
C VAL A 342 -11.56 14.12 -8.09
N ASN A 343 -12.41 14.76 -8.91
CA ASN A 343 -13.86 14.76 -8.66
C ASN A 343 -14.41 13.35 -8.88
N PHE A 344 -14.95 12.76 -7.84
CA PHE A 344 -15.37 11.35 -7.84
C PHE A 344 -16.89 11.13 -7.75
N ASN A 345 -17.68 12.21 -7.76
CA ASN A 345 -19.15 12.13 -7.67
C ASN A 345 -19.78 11.21 -8.73
N GLY A 346 -19.30 11.26 -9.96
CA GLY A 346 -19.83 10.45 -11.06
C GLY A 346 -19.61 8.94 -10.91
N PHE A 347 -18.71 8.55 -10.02
CA PHE A 347 -18.26 7.18 -9.83
C PHE A 347 -18.75 6.54 -8.52
N VAL A 348 -19.47 7.27 -7.69
CA VAL A 348 -20.06 6.80 -6.45
C VAL A 348 -21.58 6.60 -6.64
N ASN A 349 -22.14 5.51 -6.11
CA ASN A 349 -23.57 5.32 -6.04
C ASN A 349 -24.12 5.99 -4.76
N SER A 350 -24.54 7.24 -4.89
CA SER A 350 -25.10 8.02 -3.78
C SER A 350 -26.47 7.52 -3.32
N ASP A 351 -27.23 6.83 -4.20
CA ASP A 351 -28.57 6.36 -3.91
C ASP A 351 -28.59 5.09 -3.03
N ALA A 352 -27.47 4.37 -2.98
CA ALA A 352 -27.31 3.19 -2.13
C ALA A 352 -26.93 3.52 -0.68
N ALA A 353 -26.82 4.80 -0.35
CA ALA A 353 -26.40 5.23 0.96
C ALA A 353 -27.57 5.25 1.95
N ASP A 354 -27.54 4.36 2.93
CA ASP A 354 -28.24 4.56 4.22
C ASP A 354 -27.58 5.71 5.04
N GLU A 355 -26.96 6.69 4.36
CA GLU A 355 -26.34 7.83 5.04
C GLU A 355 -27.39 8.80 5.53
N PRO A 356 -27.33 9.15 6.80
CA PRO A 356 -28.10 10.29 7.23
C PRO A 356 -27.59 11.52 6.46
N PRO A 357 -28.49 12.36 5.91
CA PRO A 357 -28.08 13.60 5.31
C PRO A 357 -27.21 14.38 6.31
N CYS A 358 -26.21 15.08 5.80
CA CYS A 358 -25.38 15.89 6.68
C CYS A 358 -26.26 16.77 7.56
N HIS A 359 -25.94 16.87 8.85
CA HIS A 359 -26.68 17.70 9.80
C HIS A 359 -26.77 19.19 9.37
N CYS A 360 -25.93 19.61 8.44
CA CYS A 360 -25.96 20.95 7.86
C CYS A 360 -27.02 21.12 6.74
N GLY A 361 -27.62 20.04 6.25
CA GLY A 361 -28.62 20.07 5.17
C GLY A 361 -28.04 20.37 3.77
N ILE A 362 -26.73 20.32 3.60
CA ILE A 362 -26.05 20.55 2.31
C ILE A 362 -25.71 19.19 1.68
N ASP A 363 -25.88 19.10 0.36
CA ASP A 363 -25.48 17.91 -0.40
C ASP A 363 -24.00 17.57 -0.18
N VAL A 364 -23.68 16.28 -0.14
CA VAL A 364 -22.32 15.78 -0.01
C VAL A 364 -21.78 15.44 -1.38
N HIS A 365 -20.55 15.89 -1.64
CA HIS A 365 -19.80 15.54 -2.82
C HIS A 365 -18.63 14.63 -2.44
N TYR A 366 -18.21 13.80 -3.38
CA TYR A 366 -17.08 12.89 -3.21
C TYR A 366 -15.90 13.37 -4.05
N ARG A 367 -14.72 13.35 -3.45
CA ARG A 367 -13.46 13.60 -4.15
C ARG A 367 -12.40 12.57 -3.71
N LEU A 368 -11.44 12.32 -4.56
CA LEU A 368 -10.24 11.58 -4.20
C LEU A 368 -9.09 12.56 -3.95
N LYS A 369 -8.35 12.40 -2.85
CA LYS A 369 -7.12 13.13 -2.53
C LYS A 369 -5.93 12.18 -2.64
N LEU A 370 -4.92 12.53 -3.43
CA LEU A 370 -3.71 11.72 -3.56
C LEU A 370 -2.91 11.73 -2.25
N ARG A 371 -2.68 10.56 -1.67
CA ARG A 371 -1.94 10.41 -0.39
C ARG A 371 -0.55 9.87 -0.59
N SER A 372 -0.39 8.90 -1.49
CA SER A 372 0.93 8.33 -1.74
C SER A 372 1.02 7.70 -3.13
N VAL A 373 2.26 7.55 -3.62
CA VAL A 373 2.57 7.05 -4.96
C VAL A 373 3.80 6.15 -4.88
N VAL A 374 3.71 4.98 -5.48
CA VAL A 374 4.89 4.18 -5.83
C VAL A 374 5.21 4.42 -7.29
N CYS A 375 6.41 4.91 -7.56
CA CYS A 375 6.94 5.09 -8.91
C CYS A 375 7.84 3.91 -9.28
N HIS A 376 7.77 3.48 -10.55
CA HIS A 376 8.65 2.44 -11.08
C HIS A 376 9.49 2.95 -12.26
N TYR A 377 10.80 2.75 -12.16
CA TYR A 377 11.82 3.14 -13.13
C TYR A 377 12.45 1.91 -13.77
N GLY A 378 11.81 1.39 -14.79
CA GLY A 378 12.28 0.19 -15.49
C GLY A 378 11.42 -0.13 -16.71
N ASN A 379 11.92 -1.01 -17.54
CA ASN A 379 11.19 -1.48 -18.73
C ASN A 379 10.40 -2.76 -18.47
N LYS A 380 10.62 -3.40 -17.31
CA LYS A 380 9.93 -4.62 -16.86
C LYS A 380 9.68 -4.53 -15.36
N LEU A 381 8.61 -5.13 -14.87
CA LEU A 381 8.27 -5.17 -13.43
C LEU A 381 9.31 -5.91 -12.59
N SER A 382 9.92 -6.96 -13.14
CA SER A 382 10.97 -7.75 -12.47
C SER A 382 12.36 -7.13 -12.54
N SER A 383 12.49 -5.88 -13.00
CA SER A 383 13.78 -5.19 -13.07
C SER A 383 13.59 -3.69 -13.16
N GLY A 384 14.48 -2.96 -12.54
CA GLY A 384 14.43 -1.50 -12.45
C GLY A 384 14.52 -1.07 -11.00
N HIS A 385 13.85 0.02 -10.66
CA HIS A 385 13.88 0.57 -9.31
C HIS A 385 12.53 1.14 -8.92
N TYR A 386 12.10 0.89 -7.69
CA TYR A 386 10.89 1.48 -7.10
C TYR A 386 11.27 2.58 -6.11
N LYS A 387 10.51 3.67 -6.13
CA LYS A 387 10.57 4.76 -5.13
C LYS A 387 9.19 5.00 -4.56
N GLY A 388 9.14 5.22 -3.25
CA GLY A 388 7.90 5.54 -2.54
C GLY A 388 7.78 7.04 -2.27
N PHE A 389 6.55 7.57 -2.40
CA PHE A 389 6.21 8.96 -2.10
C PHE A 389 4.98 9.00 -1.22
N THR A 390 4.98 9.84 -0.18
CA THR A 390 3.84 10.01 0.72
C THR A 390 3.65 11.46 1.09
N LEU A 391 2.40 11.89 1.20
CA LEU A 391 2.00 13.24 1.55
C LEU A 391 1.66 13.35 3.04
N ASP A 392 2.30 14.29 3.70
CA ASP A 392 1.85 14.85 4.98
C ASP A 392 1.19 16.19 4.72
N ASP A 393 -0.02 16.41 5.26
CA ASP A 393 -0.82 17.62 4.97
C ASP A 393 -0.18 18.90 5.48
N GLU A 394 0.67 18.82 6.52
CA GLU A 394 1.34 19.99 7.09
C GLU A 394 2.79 20.12 6.62
N GLU A 395 3.47 18.98 6.41
CA GLU A 395 4.89 18.95 6.13
C GLU A 395 5.23 18.85 4.65
N GLY A 396 4.27 18.48 3.78
CA GLY A 396 4.46 18.29 2.34
C GLY A 396 4.80 16.85 1.96
N TRP A 397 5.43 16.67 0.81
CA TRP A 397 5.77 15.36 0.27
C TRP A 397 7.10 14.83 0.82
N PHE A 398 7.13 13.52 1.06
CA PHE A 398 8.34 12.77 1.39
C PHE A 398 8.57 11.70 0.32
N ARG A 399 9.83 11.56 -0.14
CA ARG A 399 10.26 10.52 -1.07
C ARG A 399 11.19 9.56 -0.35
N LEU A 400 10.96 8.26 -0.48
CA LEU A 400 11.94 7.22 -0.15
C LEU A 400 12.64 6.75 -1.44
N ASP A 401 13.97 6.78 -1.41
CA ASP A 401 14.86 6.15 -2.37
C ASP A 401 15.90 5.34 -1.59
N ASP A 402 15.69 4.05 -1.45
CA ASP A 402 16.50 3.14 -0.63
C ASP A 402 17.90 2.89 -1.18
N LEU A 403 18.17 3.33 -2.42
CA LEU A 403 19.49 3.32 -3.06
C LEU A 403 20.26 4.63 -2.89
N ASP A 404 19.63 5.71 -2.45
CA ASP A 404 20.34 6.97 -2.17
C ASP A 404 21.08 6.88 -0.84
N LEU A 405 22.39 6.69 -0.92
CA LEU A 405 23.23 6.54 0.27
C LEU A 405 23.42 7.83 1.09
N ASN A 406 23.13 9.00 0.51
CA ASN A 406 23.29 10.27 1.17
C ASN A 406 22.04 10.70 1.91
N GLU A 407 20.87 10.57 1.27
CA GLU A 407 19.60 11.03 1.81
C GLU A 407 18.46 10.11 1.29
N ARG A 408 18.24 8.98 1.99
CA ARG A 408 17.23 8.02 1.59
C ARG A 408 15.81 8.58 1.64
N VAL A 409 15.53 9.46 2.59
CA VAL A 409 14.24 10.15 2.69
C VAL A 409 14.44 11.64 2.47
N THR A 410 13.88 12.15 1.38
CA THR A 410 13.93 13.58 1.01
C THR A 410 12.58 14.23 1.20
N LYS A 411 12.53 15.43 1.77
CA LYS A 411 11.31 16.22 1.97
C LYS A 411 11.15 17.29 0.88
N PHE A 412 9.95 17.43 0.34
CA PHE A 412 9.56 18.42 -0.66
C PHE A 412 8.41 19.26 -0.13
N ASN A 413 8.71 20.48 0.30
CA ASN A 413 7.76 21.44 0.87
C ASN A 413 7.71 22.76 0.08
N SER A 414 8.44 22.84 -1.03
CA SER A 414 8.41 24.00 -1.92
C SER A 414 7.56 23.75 -3.15
N LEU A 415 7.00 24.82 -3.68
CA LEU A 415 6.21 24.83 -4.90
C LEU A 415 6.96 24.16 -6.06
N GLN A 416 8.23 24.56 -6.27
CA GLN A 416 9.07 23.99 -7.32
C GLN A 416 9.32 22.49 -7.11
N GLY A 417 9.57 22.07 -5.85
CA GLY A 417 9.78 20.67 -5.50
C GLY A 417 8.53 19.84 -5.81
N THR A 418 7.36 20.30 -5.41
CA THR A 418 6.09 19.62 -5.69
C THR A 418 5.84 19.47 -7.19
N THR A 419 6.12 20.50 -8.00
CA THR A 419 6.00 20.41 -9.47
C THR A 419 6.88 19.33 -10.05
N MET A 420 8.13 19.23 -9.58
CA MET A 420 9.05 18.20 -10.04
C MET A 420 8.50 16.81 -9.73
N LEU A 421 7.91 16.62 -8.55
CA LEU A 421 7.29 15.36 -8.15
C LEU A 421 6.12 14.97 -9.04
N PHE A 422 5.18 15.90 -9.33
CA PHE A 422 4.04 15.57 -10.18
C PHE A 422 4.45 15.26 -11.63
N ASN A 423 5.52 15.88 -12.14
CA ASN A 423 6.14 15.48 -13.41
C ASN A 423 6.74 14.08 -13.34
N GLU A 424 7.35 13.71 -12.20
CA GLU A 424 7.88 12.37 -11.94
C GLU A 424 6.73 11.35 -11.86
N PHE A 425 5.65 11.66 -11.15
CA PHE A 425 4.45 10.83 -11.06
C PHE A 425 3.82 10.59 -12.44
N SER A 426 3.72 11.63 -13.27
CA SER A 426 3.18 11.50 -14.63
C SER A 426 3.92 10.48 -15.47
N ARG A 427 5.23 10.40 -15.33
CA ARG A 427 6.10 9.49 -16.12
C ARG A 427 6.23 8.10 -15.51
N HIS A 428 6.29 8.03 -14.17
CA HIS A 428 6.73 6.84 -13.45
C HIS A 428 5.72 6.31 -12.43
N GLY A 429 4.64 7.07 -12.15
CA GLY A 429 3.59 6.63 -11.22
C GLY A 429 3.02 5.29 -11.66
N TYR A 430 3.01 4.35 -10.72
CA TYR A 430 2.61 2.96 -10.96
C TYR A 430 1.48 2.53 -10.03
N LEU A 431 1.70 2.57 -8.71
CA LEU A 431 0.68 2.29 -7.70
C LEU A 431 0.36 3.59 -6.97
N LEU A 432 -0.90 3.98 -6.99
CA LEU A 432 -1.40 5.24 -6.45
C LEU A 432 -2.38 4.95 -5.31
N PHE A 433 -2.26 5.68 -4.22
CA PHE A 433 -3.18 5.58 -3.10
C PHE A 433 -3.94 6.89 -2.96
N TYR A 434 -5.22 6.86 -3.31
CA TYR A 434 -6.12 8.00 -3.16
C TYR A 434 -7.04 7.80 -1.96
N GLU A 435 -7.17 8.83 -1.14
CA GLU A 435 -8.13 8.89 -0.04
C GLU A 435 -9.47 9.39 -0.55
N LEU A 436 -10.54 8.62 -0.30
CA LEU A 436 -11.90 9.06 -0.58
C LEU A 436 -12.36 10.04 0.49
N GLN A 437 -12.67 11.26 0.09
CA GLN A 437 -13.15 12.33 0.96
C GLN A 437 -14.57 12.72 0.62
N ARG A 438 -15.34 13.04 1.66
CA ARG A 438 -16.66 13.67 1.57
C ARG A 438 -16.49 15.16 1.82
N VAL A 439 -16.94 15.98 0.90
CA VAL A 439 -16.82 17.44 0.97
C VAL A 439 -18.17 18.10 0.74
N HIS A 440 -18.39 19.26 1.35
CA HIS A 440 -19.56 20.07 1.07
C HIS A 440 -19.26 21.08 -0.04
N PRO A 441 -20.12 21.17 -1.09
CA PRO A 441 -19.98 22.20 -2.09
C PRO A 441 -20.16 23.58 -1.44
N GLY A 442 -19.23 24.47 -1.68
CA GLY A 442 -19.26 25.84 -1.15
C GLY A 442 -18.33 26.13 0.04
N ILE A 443 -17.76 25.12 0.69
CA ILE A 443 -16.52 25.30 1.42
C ILE A 443 -15.44 25.29 0.34
N VAL A 444 -15.08 26.49 -0.11
CA VAL A 444 -13.90 26.62 -0.97
C VAL A 444 -12.73 26.24 -0.08
N ASP A 445 -12.23 25.03 -0.24
CA ASP A 445 -10.96 24.66 0.30
C ASP A 445 -9.93 25.59 -0.31
N GLU A 446 -9.38 26.49 0.49
CA GLU A 446 -8.28 27.38 0.04
C GLU A 446 -7.13 26.53 -0.54
N GLU A 447 -6.92 25.30 -0.03
CA GLU A 447 -6.00 24.32 -0.59
C GLU A 447 -6.33 23.93 -2.05
N LEU A 448 -7.62 23.69 -2.38
CA LEU A 448 -8.03 23.38 -3.75
C LEU A 448 -7.81 24.56 -4.70
N ALA A 449 -8.07 25.78 -4.24
CA ALA A 449 -7.86 26.97 -5.04
C ALA A 449 -6.36 27.19 -5.30
N ILE A 450 -5.52 27.04 -4.29
CA ILE A 450 -4.06 27.20 -4.40
C ILE A 450 -3.46 26.11 -5.30
N GLU A 451 -3.86 24.85 -5.13
CA GLU A 451 -3.35 23.77 -5.97
C GLU A 451 -3.89 23.84 -7.41
N HIS A 452 -5.14 24.25 -7.61
CA HIS A 452 -5.70 24.46 -8.94
C HIS A 452 -4.97 25.57 -9.68
N ASP A 453 -4.79 26.73 -9.08
CA ASP A 453 -4.05 27.86 -9.67
C ASP A 453 -2.59 27.48 -9.97
N TYR A 454 -2.00 26.66 -9.12
CA TYR A 454 -0.67 26.12 -9.28
C TYR A 454 -0.54 25.19 -10.50
N HIS A 455 -1.48 24.26 -10.67
CA HIS A 455 -1.48 23.35 -11.83
C HIS A 455 -1.89 24.06 -13.12
N VAL A 456 -2.80 25.00 -13.06
CA VAL A 456 -3.21 25.83 -14.21
C VAL A 456 -2.04 26.69 -14.71
N ALA A 457 -1.27 27.30 -13.82
CA ALA A 457 -0.12 28.12 -14.19
C ALA A 457 1.01 27.33 -14.87
N GLN A 458 1.16 26.04 -14.55
CA GLN A 458 2.25 25.18 -15.07
C GLN A 458 1.85 24.29 -16.24
N ASN A 459 0.56 23.96 -16.39
CA ASN A 459 0.04 23.01 -17.38
C ASN A 459 -0.98 23.64 -18.34
N LEU A 460 -0.83 24.90 -18.72
CA LEU A 460 -1.64 25.52 -19.77
C LEU A 460 -1.74 24.63 -21.03
N GLN A 461 -0.72 23.84 -21.33
CA GLN A 461 -0.77 22.85 -22.43
C GLN A 461 -1.73 21.69 -22.16
N PHE A 462 -1.87 21.24 -20.89
CA PHE A 462 -2.78 20.13 -20.54
C PHE A 462 -4.24 20.61 -20.43
N VAL A 463 -4.47 21.79 -19.85
CA VAL A 463 -5.82 22.36 -19.72
C VAL A 463 -6.40 22.72 -21.10
N GLU A 464 -5.61 23.31 -22.01
CA GLU A 464 -6.03 23.52 -23.39
C GLU A 464 -6.33 22.21 -24.15
N PHE A 465 -5.69 21.11 -23.77
CA PHE A 465 -5.90 19.80 -24.38
C PHE A 465 -7.21 19.16 -23.92
N ALA A 466 -7.54 19.25 -22.63
CA ALA A 466 -8.80 18.74 -22.09
C ALA A 466 -10.00 19.52 -22.61
N ASP A 467 -9.93 20.84 -22.67
CA ASP A 467 -11.00 21.69 -23.21
C ASP A 467 -11.22 21.50 -24.74
N LYS A 468 -10.17 21.26 -25.50
CA LYS A 468 -10.31 20.94 -26.93
C LYS A 468 -11.00 19.59 -27.17
N LYS A 469 -10.78 18.59 -26.31
CA LYS A 469 -11.45 17.30 -26.42
C LYS A 469 -12.92 17.34 -25.98
N ASN A 470 -13.23 18.07 -24.90
CA ASN A 470 -14.61 18.24 -24.45
C ASN A 470 -15.49 18.99 -25.45
N ASN A 471 -14.94 19.91 -26.24
CA ASN A 471 -15.67 20.58 -27.30
C ASN A 471 -15.90 19.70 -28.56
N CYS A 472 -15.18 18.56 -28.71
CA CYS A 472 -15.42 17.60 -29.78
C CYS A 472 -16.50 16.55 -29.44
N ILE A 473 -16.86 16.39 -28.17
CA ILE A 473 -17.89 15.41 -27.72
C ILE A 473 -19.30 16.04 -27.73
N LEU A 474 -19.41 17.36 -27.87
CA LEU A 474 -20.69 18.09 -27.93
C LEU A 474 -21.10 18.54 -29.35
N GLN A 475 -20.46 18.04 -30.40
CA GLN A 475 -20.91 18.12 -31.79
C GLN A 475 -21.21 16.73 -32.35
#